data_3799bad23a9c467cb0f5aa0ef4d6c989
#
_entry.id   3799bad23a9c467cb0f5aa0ef4d6c989
#
_cell.length_a   1.000
_cell.length_b   1.000
_cell.length_c   1.000
_cell.angle_alpha   90.00
_cell.angle_beta   90.00
_cell.angle_gamma   90.00
#
_symmetry.space_group_name_H-M   'P 1'
#
loop_
_entity.id
_entity.type
_entity.pdbx_description
1 polymer ?
#
loop_
_entity_poly.entity_id
_entity_poly.type
_entity_poly.pdbx_seq_one_letter_code
_entity_poly.pdbx_strand_id
1 'polypeptide(L)'
;MHRSGTTMVAEALNSAGVYAGAICDHNREPLYAVDLNERMLEAAGGNWWQPPASDTLEQALANFQPELDSTHLYGAHLKVKSGKNWRQKMHYNGPWLIKDPRLCLTLPWWLKRFPKAKVIWVLRDETSVISSLLRRQEKSDEAQSELDASKALELHRTYNAQASATLKAMGVDYRAVRYEDLVSSDEAVQRKSWFSLYQFASVKPGQLLGFKARHKAQARTSQTAPITTLPTDGPLVSVIVPNYNHAAFLDKRIASILNQTYTNIEVLLMDDCSPDNSREVLQRWADKDERIRTLFNEANSGSPFAQWEKGANWAQGKYLWIAESDDYATEDMLALHVHALESNDRAVLAYSHSHMVDEHGKFIRDFKEDYGFIFGDASKWSRDFTCSGKEEVARTMVFSNTIPNASGVLMRKSTFDEVGAPATTWRLNGDWLFYAQLLQLGDLIFFATPRNFFRFHTQTQRSRAIASYEAFDEILAMYQIFEDRQWTTPEILASARGQVAMWWAGNVFSMRWTFNVLRNNLRLYRTFRSHRAGLSLYLFKSALIKSTGGFIKTLGLKKPVKQLAAKLFPKTFFPY
;
A
#
# COMPACT_ATOMS: atom_id res chain seq x y z
N MET A 1 24.30 -8.39 4.11
CA MET A 1 23.75 -8.96 5.36
C MET A 1 22.41 -8.36 5.65
N HIS A 2 21.47 -9.13 6.16
CA HIS A 2 20.17 -8.63 6.64
C HIS A 2 20.39 -7.54 7.71
N ARG A 3 19.51 -6.51 7.72
CA ARG A 3 19.51 -5.42 8.71
C ARG A 3 20.70 -4.46 8.69
N SER A 4 21.50 -4.45 7.64
CA SER A 4 22.63 -3.51 7.48
C SER A 4 22.24 -2.11 6.96
N GLY A 5 20.95 -1.85 6.70
CA GLY A 5 20.49 -0.57 6.14
C GLY A 5 20.45 -0.54 4.60
N THR A 6 20.61 -1.67 3.95
CA THR A 6 20.58 -1.78 2.47
C THR A 6 19.24 -1.36 1.87
N THR A 7 18.12 -1.52 2.61
CA THR A 7 16.79 -1.06 2.18
C THR A 7 16.75 0.46 2.00
N MET A 8 17.32 1.22 2.95
CA MET A 8 17.38 2.68 2.88
C MET A 8 18.20 3.15 1.66
N VAL A 9 19.33 2.50 1.39
CA VAL A 9 20.16 2.81 0.23
C VAL A 9 19.44 2.48 -1.08
N ALA A 10 18.77 1.33 -1.16
CA ALA A 10 18.00 0.95 -2.34
C ALA A 10 16.85 1.92 -2.61
N GLU A 11 16.12 2.36 -1.57
CA GLU A 11 15.05 3.36 -1.69
C GLU A 11 15.57 4.72 -2.14
N ALA A 12 16.71 5.14 -1.62
CA ALA A 12 17.35 6.39 -2.01
C ALA A 12 17.73 6.39 -3.49
N LEU A 13 18.35 5.31 -3.97
CA LEU A 13 18.72 5.14 -5.36
C LEU A 13 17.49 5.03 -6.27
N ASN A 14 16.46 4.30 -5.84
CA ASN A 14 15.20 4.20 -6.58
C ASN A 14 14.52 5.57 -6.72
N SER A 15 14.51 6.37 -5.66
CA SER A 15 14.00 7.75 -5.69
C SER A 15 14.82 8.68 -6.60
N ALA A 16 16.07 8.33 -6.85
CA ALA A 16 16.96 9.03 -7.76
C ALA A 16 16.93 8.50 -9.20
N GLY A 17 15.99 7.62 -9.53
CA GLY A 17 15.77 7.09 -10.89
C GLY A 17 16.50 5.78 -11.21
N VAL A 18 17.08 5.10 -10.21
CA VAL A 18 17.63 3.74 -10.39
C VAL A 18 16.53 2.71 -10.15
N TYR A 19 16.15 1.97 -11.16
CA TYR A 19 15.03 1.03 -11.09
C TYR A 19 15.35 -0.19 -10.21
N ALA A 20 14.58 -0.40 -9.15
CA ALA A 20 14.79 -1.48 -8.17
C ALA A 20 13.99 -2.77 -8.44
N GLY A 21 13.08 -2.77 -9.41
CA GLY A 21 12.23 -3.90 -9.75
C GLY A 21 10.74 -3.57 -9.70
N ALA A 22 9.93 -4.29 -10.50
CA ALA A 22 8.48 -4.12 -10.54
C ALA A 22 7.79 -4.80 -9.35
N ILE A 23 8.31 -5.95 -8.93
CA ILE A 23 7.79 -6.73 -7.80
C ILE A 23 8.93 -6.95 -6.82
N CYS A 24 8.83 -6.32 -5.66
CA CYS A 24 9.76 -6.45 -4.54
C CYS A 24 9.00 -6.87 -3.28
N ASP A 25 9.70 -7.51 -2.35
CA ASP A 25 9.20 -7.72 -1.00
C ASP A 25 9.16 -6.42 -0.18
N HIS A 26 8.74 -6.52 1.08
CA HIS A 26 8.70 -5.39 2.02
C HIS A 26 10.08 -4.78 2.34
N ASN A 27 11.17 -5.49 2.04
CA ASN A 27 12.54 -5.02 2.21
C ASN A 27 13.13 -4.42 0.93
N ARG A 28 12.35 -4.23 -0.12
CA ARG A 28 12.81 -3.82 -1.47
C ARG A 28 13.75 -4.83 -2.12
N GLU A 29 13.54 -6.11 -1.84
CA GLU A 29 14.24 -7.21 -2.47
C GLU A 29 13.44 -7.67 -3.68
N PRO A 30 13.99 -7.59 -4.91
CA PRO A 30 13.28 -8.08 -6.09
C PRO A 30 13.01 -9.57 -5.96
N LEU A 31 11.73 -9.99 -6.01
CA LEU A 31 11.33 -11.38 -5.74
C LEU A 31 12.06 -12.39 -6.61
N TYR A 32 12.35 -12.06 -7.85
CA TYR A 32 13.11 -12.94 -8.74
C TYR A 32 14.57 -13.13 -8.28
N ALA A 33 15.20 -12.08 -7.69
CA ALA A 33 16.57 -12.20 -7.18
C ALA A 33 16.60 -12.98 -5.88
N VAL A 34 15.58 -12.81 -5.05
CA VAL A 34 15.36 -13.61 -3.82
C VAL A 34 15.26 -15.09 -4.18
N ASP A 35 14.37 -15.47 -5.10
CA ASP A 35 14.18 -16.87 -5.55
C ASP A 35 15.48 -17.47 -6.12
N LEU A 36 16.20 -16.74 -6.98
CA LEU A 36 17.46 -17.22 -7.53
C LEU A 36 18.54 -17.41 -6.45
N ASN A 37 18.65 -16.46 -5.51
CA ASN A 37 19.62 -16.56 -4.43
C ASN A 37 19.29 -17.73 -3.48
N GLU A 38 18.02 -17.96 -3.16
CA GLU A 38 17.58 -19.10 -2.35
C GLU A 38 17.92 -20.42 -3.03
N ARG A 39 17.54 -20.59 -4.29
CA ARG A 39 17.86 -21.81 -5.07
C ARG A 39 19.38 -22.05 -5.21
N MET A 40 20.19 -21.01 -5.29
CA MET A 40 21.65 -21.17 -5.29
C MET A 40 22.17 -21.69 -3.95
N LEU A 41 21.64 -21.19 -2.84
CA LEU A 41 22.01 -21.66 -1.51
C LEU A 41 21.52 -23.08 -1.24
N GLU A 42 20.30 -23.40 -1.64
CA GLU A 42 19.71 -24.75 -1.54
C GLU A 42 20.50 -25.76 -2.36
N ALA A 43 20.91 -25.41 -3.59
CA ALA A 43 21.77 -26.25 -4.42
C ALA A 43 23.14 -26.52 -3.78
N ALA A 44 23.60 -25.68 -2.88
CA ALA A 44 24.79 -25.86 -2.07
C ALA A 44 24.54 -26.56 -0.72
N GLY A 45 23.30 -27.02 -0.47
CA GLY A 45 22.91 -27.69 0.77
C GLY A 45 22.76 -26.77 1.98
N GLY A 46 22.50 -25.49 1.77
CA GLY A 46 22.32 -24.49 2.82
C GLY A 46 21.15 -23.52 2.55
N ASN A 47 21.06 -22.51 3.38
CA ASN A 47 20.08 -21.43 3.25
C ASN A 47 20.65 -20.12 3.83
N TRP A 48 19.86 -19.05 3.94
CA TRP A 48 20.36 -17.73 4.38
C TRP A 48 20.79 -17.67 5.85
N TRP A 49 20.26 -18.53 6.74
CA TRP A 49 20.55 -18.58 8.17
C TRP A 49 21.44 -19.78 8.57
N GLN A 50 21.65 -20.70 7.65
CA GLN A 50 22.64 -21.76 7.69
C GLN A 50 23.41 -21.75 6.36
N PRO A 51 24.33 -20.78 6.15
CA PRO A 51 25.05 -20.69 4.88
C PRO A 51 25.89 -21.93 4.64
N PRO A 52 25.93 -22.43 3.39
CA PRO A 52 26.74 -23.59 3.05
C PRO A 52 28.23 -23.28 3.21
N ALA A 53 29.06 -24.32 3.34
CA ALA A 53 30.50 -24.18 3.32
C ALA A 53 30.99 -23.52 2.02
N SER A 54 32.07 -22.73 2.09
CA SER A 54 32.57 -21.94 0.96
C SER A 54 32.85 -22.77 -0.29
N ASP A 55 33.48 -23.94 -0.14
CA ASP A 55 33.83 -24.81 -1.27
C ASP A 55 32.59 -25.40 -1.94
N THR A 56 31.62 -25.83 -1.15
CA THR A 56 30.32 -26.35 -1.64
C THR A 56 29.53 -25.28 -2.36
N LEU A 57 29.54 -24.05 -1.81
CA LEU A 57 28.88 -22.91 -2.41
C LEU A 57 29.53 -22.52 -3.76
N GLU A 58 30.86 -22.46 -3.81
CA GLU A 58 31.59 -22.14 -5.03
C GLU A 58 31.30 -23.14 -6.16
N GLN A 59 31.31 -24.43 -5.84
CA GLN A 59 30.96 -25.50 -6.79
C GLN A 59 29.49 -25.40 -7.26
N ALA A 60 28.56 -25.16 -6.34
CA ALA A 60 27.15 -24.98 -6.68
C ALA A 60 26.94 -23.74 -7.58
N LEU A 61 27.56 -22.60 -7.26
CA LEU A 61 27.48 -21.38 -8.07
C LEU A 61 28.07 -21.54 -9.46
N ALA A 62 29.16 -22.31 -9.60
CA ALA A 62 29.77 -22.62 -10.90
C ALA A 62 28.84 -23.40 -11.81
N ASN A 63 28.09 -24.35 -11.25
CA ASN A 63 27.19 -25.24 -11.96
C ASN A 63 25.76 -24.73 -12.08
N PHE A 64 25.40 -23.66 -11.37
CA PHE A 64 24.02 -23.14 -11.34
C PHE A 64 23.61 -22.55 -12.69
N GLN A 65 22.72 -23.23 -13.36
CA GLN A 65 22.13 -22.81 -14.64
C GLN A 65 20.62 -22.69 -14.48
N PRO A 66 20.10 -21.51 -14.09
CA PRO A 66 18.66 -21.32 -13.96
C PRO A 66 18.01 -21.39 -15.34
N GLU A 67 16.83 -21.98 -15.42
CA GLU A 67 15.98 -21.82 -16.60
C GLU A 67 15.59 -20.33 -16.73
N LEU A 68 16.30 -19.63 -17.60
CA LEU A 68 16.11 -18.20 -17.85
C LEU A 68 14.79 -17.89 -18.59
N ASP A 69 14.06 -18.92 -19.00
CA ASP A 69 12.79 -18.82 -19.74
C ASP A 69 11.55 -18.74 -18.84
N SER A 70 11.69 -18.83 -17.53
CA SER A 70 10.53 -18.65 -16.67
C SER A 70 10.08 -17.20 -16.73
N THR A 71 9.01 -16.98 -17.49
CA THR A 71 8.32 -15.69 -17.69
C THR A 71 7.94 -14.98 -16.39
N HIS A 72 7.92 -15.69 -15.27
CA HIS A 72 7.53 -15.19 -13.96
C HIS A 72 8.62 -14.39 -13.26
N LEU A 73 9.88 -14.78 -13.39
CA LEU A 73 10.99 -14.17 -12.66
C LEU A 73 11.49 -12.88 -13.31
N TYR A 74 11.68 -12.91 -14.63
CA TYR A 74 12.27 -11.78 -15.36
C TYR A 74 11.24 -10.80 -15.92
N GLY A 75 10.07 -11.30 -16.32
CA GLY A 75 9.00 -10.48 -16.90
C GLY A 75 8.48 -9.42 -15.93
N ALA A 76 8.35 -9.76 -14.66
CA ALA A 76 7.89 -8.86 -13.62
C ALA A 76 8.94 -7.79 -13.27
N HIS A 77 10.23 -8.19 -13.18
CA HIS A 77 11.30 -7.26 -12.79
C HIS A 77 11.76 -6.34 -13.91
N LEU A 78 11.99 -6.90 -15.10
CA LEU A 78 12.62 -6.18 -16.23
C LEU A 78 11.62 -5.84 -17.34
N LYS A 79 10.32 -6.10 -17.18
CA LYS A 79 9.28 -6.00 -18.23
C LYS A 79 9.67 -6.75 -19.52
N VAL A 80 10.41 -7.86 -19.40
CA VAL A 80 10.90 -8.65 -20.52
C VAL A 80 9.83 -9.66 -20.96
N LYS A 81 9.45 -9.64 -22.22
CA LYS A 81 8.63 -10.68 -22.84
C LYS A 81 9.48 -11.92 -23.10
N SER A 82 8.93 -13.10 -22.78
CA SER A 82 9.59 -14.40 -22.86
C SER A 82 10.25 -14.72 -24.21
N GLY A 83 11.29 -15.51 -24.15
CA GLY A 83 11.90 -16.26 -25.25
C GLY A 83 12.90 -15.47 -26.08
N LYS A 84 14.15 -15.87 -26.02
CA LYS A 84 15.33 -15.40 -26.75
C LYS A 84 15.98 -14.13 -26.20
N ASN A 85 17.11 -14.34 -25.52
CA ASN A 85 18.08 -13.31 -25.12
C ASN A 85 17.51 -12.13 -24.32
N TRP A 86 17.24 -12.36 -23.04
CA TRP A 86 16.72 -11.36 -22.09
C TRP A 86 17.52 -10.04 -22.10
N ARG A 87 18.83 -10.05 -22.41
CA ARG A 87 19.68 -8.87 -22.57
C ARG A 87 19.24 -7.96 -23.74
N GLN A 88 18.62 -8.52 -24.79
CA GLN A 88 18.22 -7.76 -25.99
C GLN A 88 16.78 -7.22 -25.89
N LYS A 89 15.99 -7.63 -24.88
CA LYS A 89 14.58 -7.28 -24.74
C LYS A 89 14.27 -6.39 -23.54
N MET A 90 15.27 -5.82 -22.89
CA MET A 90 15.04 -4.80 -21.86
C MET A 90 14.46 -3.54 -22.50
N HIS A 91 13.19 -3.25 -22.23
CA HIS A 91 12.56 -1.97 -22.61
C HIS A 91 12.94 -0.81 -21.69
N TYR A 92 13.75 -1.07 -20.66
CA TYR A 92 14.25 -0.07 -19.74
C TYR A 92 15.74 0.16 -20.01
N ASN A 93 16.07 1.34 -20.55
CA ASN A 93 17.45 1.75 -20.88
C ASN A 93 18.14 2.52 -19.76
N GLY A 94 17.49 2.66 -18.60
CA GLY A 94 18.04 3.37 -17.44
C GLY A 94 18.83 2.46 -16.49
N PRO A 95 19.47 3.05 -15.46
CA PRO A 95 20.18 2.29 -14.44
C PRO A 95 19.19 1.48 -13.59
N TRP A 96 19.58 0.27 -13.20
CA TRP A 96 18.81 -0.61 -12.35
C TRP A 96 19.69 -1.24 -11.26
N LEU A 97 19.06 -1.70 -10.17
CA LEU A 97 19.76 -2.32 -9.04
C LEU A 97 19.09 -3.63 -8.62
N ILE A 98 19.90 -4.50 -8.03
CA ILE A 98 19.45 -5.66 -7.26
C ILE A 98 19.82 -5.43 -5.80
N LYS A 99 18.89 -5.60 -4.89
CA LYS A 99 19.10 -5.57 -3.45
C LYS A 99 18.58 -6.86 -2.84
N ASP A 100 19.48 -7.65 -2.32
CA ASP A 100 19.19 -8.84 -1.54
C ASP A 100 20.38 -9.10 -0.60
N PRO A 101 20.17 -9.30 0.69
CA PRO A 101 21.26 -9.63 1.63
C PRO A 101 22.06 -10.89 1.26
N ARG A 102 21.42 -11.87 0.61
CA ARG A 102 22.04 -13.11 0.15
C ARG A 102 23.10 -12.90 -0.93
N LEU A 103 23.10 -11.72 -1.58
CA LEU A 103 24.14 -11.35 -2.53
C LEU A 103 25.55 -11.40 -1.93
N CYS A 104 25.69 -11.22 -0.61
CA CYS A 104 26.99 -11.39 0.04
C CYS A 104 27.59 -12.79 -0.20
N LEU A 105 26.77 -13.81 -0.39
CA LEU A 105 27.15 -15.20 -0.63
C LEU A 105 27.14 -15.53 -2.13
N THR A 106 26.15 -15.06 -2.89
CA THR A 106 25.93 -15.41 -4.29
C THR A 106 26.55 -14.42 -5.29
N LEU A 107 27.25 -13.41 -4.81
CA LEU A 107 27.84 -12.34 -5.60
C LEU A 107 28.72 -12.83 -6.78
N PRO A 108 29.55 -13.90 -6.65
CA PRO A 108 30.36 -14.41 -7.76
C PRO A 108 29.53 -14.77 -8.99
N TRP A 109 28.37 -15.40 -8.79
CA TRP A 109 27.47 -15.78 -9.87
C TRP A 109 26.87 -14.57 -10.59
N TRP A 110 26.46 -13.55 -9.82
CA TRP A 110 25.90 -12.32 -10.38
C TRP A 110 26.93 -11.51 -11.16
N LEU A 111 28.16 -11.38 -10.65
CA LEU A 111 29.24 -10.64 -11.30
C LEU A 111 29.74 -11.29 -12.58
N LYS A 112 29.76 -12.62 -12.66
CA LYS A 112 30.02 -13.33 -13.92
C LYS A 112 29.00 -12.98 -15.01
N ARG A 113 27.75 -12.73 -14.64
CA ARG A 113 26.68 -12.37 -15.58
C ARG A 113 26.61 -10.87 -15.89
N PHE A 114 27.00 -10.05 -14.93
CA PHE A 114 27.02 -8.59 -15.01
C PHE A 114 28.40 -8.03 -14.69
N PRO A 115 29.41 -8.24 -15.55
CA PRO A 115 30.81 -7.88 -15.24
C PRO A 115 31.03 -6.38 -15.11
N LYS A 116 30.09 -5.54 -15.56
CA LYS A 116 30.12 -4.07 -15.43
C LYS A 116 29.26 -3.56 -14.27
N ALA A 117 28.73 -4.45 -13.43
CA ALA A 117 27.94 -4.05 -12.27
C ALA A 117 28.83 -3.34 -11.24
N LYS A 118 28.30 -2.25 -10.69
CA LYS A 118 28.88 -1.55 -9.54
C LYS A 118 28.29 -2.12 -8.26
N VAL A 119 29.12 -2.38 -7.26
CA VAL A 119 28.67 -2.93 -5.99
C VAL A 119 28.68 -1.86 -4.91
N ILE A 120 27.53 -1.63 -4.27
CA ILE A 120 27.43 -0.79 -3.07
C ILE A 120 27.36 -1.73 -1.88
N TRP A 121 28.38 -1.69 -1.04
CA TRP A 121 28.48 -2.53 0.15
C TRP A 121 28.14 -1.70 1.39
N VAL A 122 26.93 -1.92 1.94
CA VAL A 122 26.49 -1.21 3.13
C VAL A 122 26.95 -1.96 4.38
N LEU A 123 27.80 -1.32 5.14
CA LEU A 123 28.31 -1.77 6.43
C LEU A 123 27.50 -1.13 7.56
N ARG A 124 27.29 -1.85 8.63
CA ARG A 124 26.64 -1.37 9.84
C ARG A 124 27.31 -1.96 11.07
N ASP A 125 27.25 -1.22 12.18
CA ASP A 125 27.72 -1.70 13.47
C ASP A 125 27.17 -3.09 13.79
N GLU A 126 28.07 -3.97 14.20
CA GLU A 126 27.82 -5.40 14.42
C GLU A 126 26.73 -5.61 15.50
N THR A 127 26.83 -4.91 16.63
CA THR A 127 25.87 -4.98 17.73
C THR A 127 24.45 -4.57 17.31
N SER A 128 24.39 -3.51 16.50
CA SER A 128 23.12 -3.02 15.92
C SER A 128 22.47 -4.01 14.97
N VAL A 129 23.26 -4.73 14.16
CA VAL A 129 22.75 -5.79 13.26
C VAL A 129 22.23 -6.97 14.05
N ILE A 130 23.02 -7.46 15.04
CA ILE A 130 22.64 -8.59 15.88
C ILE A 130 21.35 -8.31 16.64
N SER A 131 21.26 -7.16 17.32
CA SER A 131 20.05 -6.73 18.06
C SER A 131 18.83 -6.64 17.14
N SER A 132 19.01 -6.23 15.88
CA SER A 132 17.93 -6.16 14.91
C SER A 132 17.50 -7.53 14.37
N LEU A 133 18.40 -8.50 14.27
CA LEU A 133 18.09 -9.88 13.90
C LEU A 133 17.31 -10.59 14.99
N LEU A 134 17.75 -10.49 16.25
CA LEU A 134 17.08 -11.09 17.41
C LEU A 134 15.66 -10.54 17.58
N ARG A 135 15.45 -9.23 17.51
CA ARG A 135 14.12 -8.61 17.57
C ARG A 135 13.18 -9.03 16.42
N ARG A 136 13.71 -9.43 15.27
CA ARG A 136 12.87 -9.97 14.18
C ARG A 136 12.38 -11.38 14.51
N GLN A 137 13.24 -12.20 15.10
CA GLN A 137 12.89 -13.55 15.51
C GLN A 137 11.76 -13.56 16.54
N GLU A 138 11.81 -12.66 17.54
CA GLU A 138 10.74 -12.51 18.54
C GLU A 138 9.35 -12.20 17.95
N LYS A 139 9.31 -11.68 16.72
CA LYS A 139 8.08 -11.26 16.01
C LYS A 139 7.62 -12.24 14.93
N SER A 140 8.38 -13.29 14.64
CA SER A 140 8.02 -14.28 13.60
C SER A 140 7.55 -15.57 14.26
N ASP A 141 6.33 -16.02 13.90
CA ASP A 141 5.79 -17.34 14.29
C ASP A 141 6.50 -18.52 13.58
N GLU A 142 7.46 -18.24 12.71
CA GLU A 142 8.26 -19.27 12.06
C GLU A 142 9.26 -19.84 13.07
N ALA A 143 9.32 -21.18 13.13
CA ALA A 143 10.18 -21.99 14.00
C ALA A 143 11.70 -21.80 13.73
N GLN A 144 12.17 -20.57 13.76
CA GLN A 144 13.60 -20.19 13.78
C GLN A 144 14.12 -20.10 15.22
N SER A 145 13.73 -21.06 16.03
CA SER A 145 13.96 -21.09 17.49
C SER A 145 15.43 -21.20 17.92
N GLU A 146 16.38 -21.16 16.99
CA GLU A 146 17.79 -21.42 17.28
C GLU A 146 18.76 -20.26 16.99
N LEU A 147 18.28 -19.05 16.66
CA LEU A 147 19.16 -17.90 16.42
C LEU A 147 19.43 -17.16 17.73
N ASP A 148 20.51 -17.47 18.42
CA ASP A 148 21.02 -16.70 19.57
C ASP A 148 21.99 -15.59 19.12
N ALA A 149 22.49 -14.80 20.06
CA ALA A 149 23.42 -13.70 19.79
C ALA A 149 24.77 -14.20 19.19
N SER A 150 25.24 -15.37 19.59
CA SER A 150 26.50 -15.95 19.08
C SER A 150 26.35 -16.36 17.61
N LYS A 151 25.28 -17.06 17.29
CA LYS A 151 24.95 -17.50 15.93
C LYS A 151 24.66 -16.32 15.00
N ALA A 152 23.99 -15.27 15.50
CA ALA A 152 23.76 -14.03 14.75
C ALA A 152 25.07 -13.29 14.45
N LEU A 153 26.01 -13.31 15.38
CA LEU A 153 27.35 -12.74 15.23
C LEU A 153 28.18 -13.52 14.19
N GLU A 154 28.22 -14.84 14.29
CA GLU A 154 28.88 -15.73 13.33
C GLU A 154 28.34 -15.53 11.92
N LEU A 155 27.01 -15.49 11.78
CA LEU A 155 26.33 -15.24 10.52
C LEU A 155 26.72 -13.89 9.92
N HIS A 156 26.73 -12.83 10.74
CA HIS A 156 27.17 -11.50 10.31
C HIS A 156 28.60 -11.50 9.78
N ARG A 157 29.51 -12.15 10.49
CA ARG A 157 30.93 -12.24 10.11
C ARG A 157 31.13 -13.06 8.83
N THR A 158 30.46 -14.21 8.70
CA THR A 158 30.51 -15.05 7.50
C THR A 158 30.07 -14.30 6.26
N TYR A 159 28.94 -13.60 6.30
CA TYR A 159 28.45 -12.81 5.17
C TYR A 159 29.41 -11.70 4.75
N ASN A 160 29.98 -10.98 5.72
CA ASN A 160 30.92 -9.90 5.41
C ASN A 160 32.27 -10.42 4.91
N ALA A 161 32.76 -11.52 5.47
CA ALA A 161 33.99 -12.17 5.02
C ALA A 161 33.89 -12.67 3.57
N GLN A 162 32.78 -13.35 3.24
CA GLN A 162 32.54 -13.88 1.88
C GLN A 162 32.39 -12.73 0.86
N ALA A 163 31.64 -11.70 1.19
CA ALA A 163 31.51 -10.53 0.33
C ALA A 163 32.87 -9.85 0.09
N SER A 164 33.67 -9.64 1.13
CA SER A 164 35.00 -9.05 1.05
C SER A 164 35.94 -9.89 0.18
N ALA A 165 35.97 -11.22 0.38
CA ALA A 165 36.77 -12.15 -0.39
C ALA A 165 36.41 -12.10 -1.89
N THR A 166 35.12 -12.13 -2.21
CA THR A 166 34.61 -12.03 -3.59
C THR A 166 35.02 -10.72 -4.26
N LEU A 167 34.81 -9.59 -3.60
CA LEU A 167 35.15 -8.26 -4.16
C LEU A 167 36.63 -8.14 -4.47
N LYS A 168 37.50 -8.65 -3.58
CA LYS A 168 38.94 -8.68 -3.79
C LYS A 168 39.36 -9.60 -4.94
N ALA A 169 38.83 -10.83 -4.95
CA ALA A 169 39.18 -11.85 -5.93
C ALA A 169 38.76 -11.46 -7.35
N MET A 170 37.63 -10.78 -7.50
CA MET A 170 37.08 -10.43 -8.81
C MET A 170 37.47 -9.03 -9.30
N GLY A 171 38.18 -8.23 -8.51
CA GLY A 171 38.64 -6.88 -8.87
C GLY A 171 37.50 -5.93 -9.25
N VAL A 172 36.37 -6.02 -8.57
CA VAL A 172 35.15 -5.28 -8.92
C VAL A 172 35.18 -3.86 -8.37
N ASP A 173 34.67 -2.90 -9.15
CA ASP A 173 34.48 -1.53 -8.68
C ASP A 173 33.37 -1.51 -7.62
N TYR A 174 33.68 -1.20 -6.38
CA TYR A 174 32.74 -1.15 -5.28
C TYR A 174 32.90 0.09 -4.40
N ARG A 175 31.82 0.48 -3.75
CA ARG A 175 31.80 1.52 -2.73
C ARG A 175 31.30 0.94 -1.41
N ALA A 176 32.18 0.89 -0.41
CA ALA A 176 31.78 0.62 0.97
C ALA A 176 31.20 1.88 1.61
N VAL A 177 30.06 1.77 2.27
CA VAL A 177 29.35 2.88 2.94
C VAL A 177 28.93 2.42 4.32
N ARG A 178 29.25 3.20 5.36
CA ARG A 178 28.77 2.92 6.71
C ARG A 178 27.36 3.46 6.88
N TYR A 179 26.47 2.63 7.42
CA TYR A 179 25.10 3.03 7.70
C TYR A 179 25.04 4.23 8.65
N GLU A 180 25.90 4.24 9.68
CA GLU A 180 25.99 5.28 10.69
C GLU A 180 26.30 6.64 10.07
N ASP A 181 27.18 6.67 9.05
CA ASP A 181 27.52 7.90 8.33
C ASP A 181 26.34 8.43 7.49
N LEU A 182 25.52 7.52 6.93
CA LEU A 182 24.33 7.88 6.14
C LEU A 182 23.21 8.48 7.00
N VAL A 183 23.14 8.12 8.29
CA VAL A 183 22.15 8.61 9.26
C VAL A 183 22.74 9.55 10.31
N SER A 184 23.98 9.95 10.15
CA SER A 184 24.70 10.81 11.10
C SER A 184 23.94 12.10 11.40
N SER A 185 23.95 12.52 12.66
CA SER A 185 23.47 13.84 13.09
C SER A 185 24.37 14.98 12.62
N ASP A 186 25.66 14.68 12.35
CA ASP A 186 26.58 15.59 11.67
C ASP A 186 26.19 15.69 10.18
N GLU A 187 25.64 16.85 9.80
CA GLU A 187 25.18 17.09 8.42
C GLU A 187 26.32 17.02 7.39
N ALA A 188 27.55 17.36 7.76
CA ALA A 188 28.67 17.33 6.85
C ALA A 188 29.06 15.88 6.52
N VAL A 189 29.16 15.03 7.53
CA VAL A 189 29.42 13.59 7.39
C VAL A 189 28.31 12.93 6.57
N GLN A 190 27.05 13.18 6.95
CA GLN A 190 25.89 12.63 6.26
C GLN A 190 25.87 13.03 4.79
N ARG A 191 26.04 14.34 4.50
CA ARG A 191 26.05 14.89 3.14
C ARG A 191 27.16 14.30 2.29
N LYS A 192 28.37 14.20 2.84
CA LYS A 192 29.56 13.63 2.15
C LYS A 192 29.31 12.17 1.78
N SER A 193 28.75 11.37 2.70
CA SER A 193 28.49 9.94 2.48
C SER A 193 27.42 9.70 1.42
N TRP A 194 26.31 10.42 1.46
CA TRP A 194 25.30 10.36 0.41
C TRP A 194 25.81 10.85 -0.95
N PHE A 195 26.54 11.96 -0.99
CA PHE A 195 27.10 12.49 -2.23
C PHE A 195 28.05 11.47 -2.89
N SER A 196 28.95 10.87 -2.11
CA SER A 196 29.87 9.82 -2.57
C SER A 196 29.10 8.61 -3.15
N LEU A 197 28.01 8.19 -2.51
CA LEU A 197 27.18 7.07 -2.96
C LEU A 197 26.48 7.39 -4.30
N TYR A 198 25.85 8.57 -4.42
CA TYR A 198 25.17 8.97 -5.65
C TYR A 198 26.15 9.18 -6.82
N GLN A 199 27.31 9.76 -6.55
CA GLN A 199 28.37 9.90 -7.56
C GLN A 199 28.82 8.53 -8.07
N PHE A 200 29.05 7.58 -7.16
CA PHE A 200 29.44 6.22 -7.52
C PHE A 200 28.33 5.52 -8.33
N ALA A 201 27.07 5.67 -7.95
CA ALA A 201 25.92 5.14 -8.69
C ALA A 201 25.62 5.88 -10.01
N SER A 202 26.39 6.93 -10.33
CA SER A 202 26.19 7.78 -11.53
C SER A 202 24.82 8.47 -11.58
N VAL A 203 24.28 8.88 -10.42
CA VAL A 203 22.99 9.55 -10.26
C VAL A 203 23.17 11.05 -10.01
N LYS A 204 22.28 11.88 -10.55
CA LYS A 204 22.38 13.34 -10.41
C LYS A 204 22.08 13.82 -8.98
N PRO A 205 22.96 14.66 -8.36
CA PRO A 205 22.81 15.11 -6.97
C PRO A 205 21.56 15.96 -6.68
N GLY A 206 20.92 16.55 -7.69
CA GLY A 206 19.75 17.44 -7.51
C GLY A 206 18.52 16.79 -6.89
N GLN A 207 18.46 15.46 -6.84
CA GLN A 207 17.37 14.69 -6.20
C GLN A 207 17.62 14.38 -4.72
N LEU A 208 18.80 14.75 -4.19
CA LEU A 208 19.20 14.55 -2.78
C LEU A 208 18.33 15.30 -1.77
N LEU A 209 17.87 16.50 -2.09
CA LEU A 209 17.16 17.38 -1.14
C LEU A 209 15.79 16.83 -0.74
N GLY A 210 15.07 16.19 -1.67
CA GLY A 210 13.79 15.57 -1.40
C GLY A 210 13.87 14.31 -0.52
N PHE A 211 15.00 13.59 -0.57
CA PHE A 211 15.25 12.41 0.25
C PHE A 211 15.64 12.77 1.70
N LYS A 212 16.44 13.84 1.88
CA LYS A 212 16.83 14.35 3.21
C LYS A 212 15.65 14.83 4.04
N ALA A 213 14.71 15.53 3.43
CA ALA A 213 13.52 16.01 4.12
C ALA A 213 12.66 14.83 4.64
N ARG A 214 12.59 13.75 3.86
CA ARG A 214 11.86 12.52 4.26
C ARG A 214 12.57 11.76 5.38
N HIS A 215 13.90 11.63 5.36
CA HIS A 215 14.64 10.92 6.42
C HIS A 215 14.84 11.77 7.69
N LYS A 216 14.95 13.10 7.60
CA LYS A 216 14.89 13.96 8.79
C LYS A 216 13.52 13.90 9.49
N ALA A 217 12.44 13.81 8.74
CA ALA A 217 11.11 13.54 9.28
C ALA A 217 11.04 12.14 9.92
N GLN A 218 11.64 11.12 9.30
CA GLN A 218 11.67 9.74 9.80
C GLN A 218 12.58 9.55 11.04
N ALA A 219 13.72 10.25 11.12
CA ALA A 219 14.56 10.23 12.31
C ALA A 219 13.89 10.93 13.51
N ARG A 220 13.04 11.93 13.25
CA ARG A 220 12.21 12.56 14.30
C ARG A 220 10.99 11.74 14.69
N THR A 221 10.43 10.93 13.75
CA THR A 221 9.30 10.03 14.05
C THR A 221 9.72 8.67 14.61
N SER A 222 11.01 8.26 14.48
CA SER A 222 11.53 7.06 15.14
C SER A 222 11.97 7.29 16.60
N GLN A 223 11.82 8.50 17.13
CA GLN A 223 11.87 8.82 18.55
C GLN A 223 10.47 8.91 19.19
N THR A 224 9.48 8.21 18.68
CA THR A 224 8.49 7.71 19.62
C THR A 224 9.24 6.69 20.47
N ALA A 225 9.55 7.08 21.70
CA ALA A 225 9.91 6.16 22.77
C ALA A 225 9.00 4.92 22.63
N PRO A 226 9.46 3.71 22.95
CA PRO A 226 8.56 2.58 23.00
C PRO A 226 7.38 3.06 23.85
N ILE A 227 6.17 3.09 23.25
CA ILE A 227 4.97 3.47 23.97
C ILE A 227 4.79 2.33 24.97
N THR A 228 5.38 2.52 26.14
CA THR A 228 5.34 1.55 27.22
C THR A 228 3.92 1.40 27.75
N THR A 229 3.06 2.41 27.51
CA THR A 229 1.61 2.33 27.78
C THR A 229 0.89 3.31 26.86
N LEU A 230 -0.04 2.82 26.01
CA LEU A 230 -0.99 3.69 25.31
C LEU A 230 -1.96 4.30 26.36
N PRO A 231 -2.43 5.55 26.15
CA PRO A 231 -3.40 6.15 27.05
C PRO A 231 -4.69 5.31 27.06
N THR A 232 -5.18 5.02 28.24
CA THR A 232 -6.47 4.36 28.42
C THR A 232 -7.60 5.37 28.66
N ASP A 233 -7.24 6.61 28.92
CA ASP A 233 -8.11 7.73 29.24
C ASP A 233 -7.58 9.03 28.61
N GLY A 234 -8.47 10.04 28.44
CA GLY A 234 -8.15 11.33 27.81
C GLY A 234 -9.40 12.01 27.28
N PRO A 235 -9.31 12.78 26.16
CA PRO A 235 -10.46 13.46 25.54
C PRO A 235 -11.57 12.48 25.12
N LEU A 236 -12.82 12.86 25.30
CA LEU A 236 -13.98 12.06 24.89
C LEU A 236 -13.96 11.77 23.38
N VAL A 237 -14.18 10.51 23.02
CA VAL A 237 -14.38 10.04 21.65
C VAL A 237 -15.85 9.66 21.44
N SER A 238 -16.50 10.27 20.47
CA SER A 238 -17.84 9.86 20.06
C SER A 238 -17.74 8.81 18.94
N VAL A 239 -18.23 7.62 19.24
CA VAL A 239 -18.30 6.50 18.29
C VAL A 239 -19.69 6.46 17.68
N ILE A 240 -19.80 6.79 16.40
CA ILE A 240 -21.05 6.80 15.64
C ILE A 240 -21.17 5.49 14.89
N VAL A 241 -22.21 4.70 15.18
CA VAL A 241 -22.49 3.42 14.53
C VAL A 241 -23.76 3.58 13.65
N PRO A 242 -23.61 3.97 12.38
CA PRO A 242 -24.74 4.02 11.46
C PRO A 242 -25.12 2.59 11.05
N ASN A 243 -26.38 2.25 11.16
CA ASN A 243 -26.88 0.92 10.82
C ASN A 243 -28.08 0.95 9.88
N TYR A 244 -28.05 0.06 8.89
CA TYR A 244 -29.22 -0.30 8.09
C TYR A 244 -29.11 -1.75 7.62
N ASN A 245 -30.01 -2.61 8.13
CA ASN A 245 -30.13 -4.01 7.71
C ASN A 245 -28.87 -4.87 7.92
N HIS A 246 -28.16 -4.64 9.05
CA HIS A 246 -26.92 -5.35 9.41
C HIS A 246 -26.99 -6.03 10.78
N ALA A 247 -28.16 -6.46 11.25
CA ALA A 247 -28.35 -7.11 12.55
C ALA A 247 -27.33 -8.23 12.84
N ALA A 248 -26.98 -9.02 11.82
CA ALA A 248 -26.06 -10.15 11.94
C ALA A 248 -24.61 -9.74 12.31
N PHE A 249 -24.22 -8.48 12.10
CA PHE A 249 -22.85 -7.99 12.33
C PHE A 249 -22.74 -7.14 13.59
N LEU A 250 -23.86 -6.61 14.09
CA LEU A 250 -23.90 -5.64 15.19
C LEU A 250 -23.25 -6.14 16.48
N ASP A 251 -23.48 -7.38 16.88
CA ASP A 251 -22.90 -7.93 18.12
C ASP A 251 -21.37 -7.86 18.09
N LYS A 252 -20.75 -8.26 16.98
CA LYS A 252 -19.29 -8.20 16.84
C LYS A 252 -18.77 -6.76 16.77
N ARG A 253 -19.51 -5.89 16.06
CA ARG A 253 -19.14 -4.48 15.95
C ARG A 253 -19.15 -3.77 17.29
N ILE A 254 -20.27 -3.87 18.01
CA ILE A 254 -20.45 -3.19 19.31
C ILE A 254 -19.48 -3.75 20.33
N ALA A 255 -19.28 -5.07 20.38
CA ALA A 255 -18.28 -5.68 21.25
C ALA A 255 -16.86 -5.14 20.96
N SER A 256 -16.48 -4.97 19.68
CA SER A 256 -15.16 -4.43 19.33
C SER A 256 -14.97 -2.96 19.70
N ILE A 257 -16.06 -2.20 19.85
CA ILE A 257 -16.04 -0.81 20.32
C ILE A 257 -15.93 -0.78 21.85
N LEU A 258 -16.74 -1.54 22.56
CA LEU A 258 -16.78 -1.53 24.03
C LEU A 258 -15.51 -2.12 24.66
N ASN A 259 -14.83 -3.02 23.95
CA ASN A 259 -13.56 -3.64 24.36
C ASN A 259 -12.33 -2.80 23.98
N GLN A 260 -12.49 -1.57 23.47
CA GLN A 260 -11.34 -0.72 23.22
C GLN A 260 -10.59 -0.45 24.54
N THR A 261 -9.26 -0.49 24.48
CA THR A 261 -8.41 -0.15 25.64
C THR A 261 -8.54 1.32 26.05
N TYR A 262 -8.99 2.18 25.15
CA TYR A 262 -9.36 3.56 25.43
C TYR A 262 -10.80 3.63 25.93
N THR A 263 -11.01 4.07 27.16
CA THR A 263 -12.29 3.90 27.87
C THR A 263 -13.21 5.12 27.83
N ASN A 264 -12.66 6.34 27.61
CA ASN A 264 -13.46 7.57 27.58
C ASN A 264 -14.17 7.74 26.24
N ILE A 265 -15.23 6.95 26.04
CA ILE A 265 -16.05 6.91 24.82
C ILE A 265 -17.52 7.12 25.13
N GLU A 266 -18.25 7.77 24.24
CA GLU A 266 -19.69 7.63 24.10
C GLU A 266 -20.00 6.87 22.78
N VAL A 267 -21.02 6.05 22.78
CA VAL A 267 -21.39 5.19 21.63
C VAL A 267 -22.80 5.55 21.16
N LEU A 268 -22.89 6.07 19.94
CA LEU A 268 -24.14 6.52 19.34
C LEU A 268 -24.60 5.46 18.33
N LEU A 269 -25.46 4.54 18.79
CA LEU A 269 -26.05 3.51 17.96
C LEU A 269 -27.24 4.06 17.19
N MET A 270 -27.15 4.07 15.87
CA MET A 270 -28.17 4.67 15.00
C MET A 270 -28.78 3.60 14.10
N ASP A 271 -30.10 3.61 13.96
CA ASP A 271 -30.82 2.74 13.03
C ASP A 271 -31.62 3.54 12.01
N ASP A 272 -31.32 3.33 10.74
CA ASP A 272 -31.96 4.05 9.62
C ASP A 272 -33.24 3.33 9.13
N CYS A 273 -34.12 2.96 10.06
CA CYS A 273 -35.36 2.25 9.79
C CYS A 273 -35.11 0.88 9.14
N SER A 274 -34.28 0.05 9.78
CA SER A 274 -33.95 -1.29 9.31
C SER A 274 -35.22 -2.21 9.27
N PRO A 275 -35.34 -3.04 8.23
CA PRO A 275 -36.43 -4.02 8.13
C PRO A 275 -36.15 -5.32 8.90
N ASP A 276 -34.91 -5.53 9.35
CA ASP A 276 -34.49 -6.69 10.14
C ASP A 276 -34.59 -6.42 11.65
N ASN A 277 -34.09 -7.31 12.49
CA ASN A 277 -34.11 -7.17 13.94
C ASN A 277 -32.98 -6.29 14.52
N SER A 278 -32.40 -5.38 13.71
CA SER A 278 -31.32 -4.48 14.13
C SER A 278 -31.69 -3.67 15.38
N ARG A 279 -32.91 -3.09 15.44
CA ARG A 279 -33.35 -2.26 16.58
C ARG A 279 -33.35 -3.02 17.90
N GLU A 280 -33.77 -4.28 17.89
CA GLU A 280 -33.77 -5.15 19.06
C GLU A 280 -32.34 -5.42 19.56
N VAL A 281 -31.42 -5.66 18.61
CA VAL A 281 -30.00 -5.87 18.93
C VAL A 281 -29.39 -4.59 19.53
N LEU A 282 -29.62 -3.44 18.90
CA LEU A 282 -29.09 -2.15 19.37
C LEU A 282 -29.63 -1.79 20.77
N GLN A 283 -30.94 -1.98 21.00
CA GLN A 283 -31.56 -1.72 22.31
C GLN A 283 -30.98 -2.64 23.38
N ARG A 284 -30.83 -3.92 23.09
CA ARG A 284 -30.23 -4.90 24.02
C ARG A 284 -28.82 -4.51 24.48
N TRP A 285 -28.02 -3.87 23.60
CA TRP A 285 -26.70 -3.36 23.97
C TRP A 285 -26.79 -2.07 24.76
N ALA A 286 -27.71 -1.18 24.43
CA ALA A 286 -27.94 0.06 25.19
C ALA A 286 -28.40 -0.21 26.63
N ASP A 287 -29.19 -1.25 26.84
CA ASP A 287 -29.65 -1.65 28.18
C ASP A 287 -28.51 -2.22 29.07
N LYS A 288 -27.35 -2.55 28.48
CA LYS A 288 -26.21 -3.18 29.18
C LYS A 288 -25.06 -2.22 29.50
N ASP A 289 -24.91 -1.12 28.77
CA ASP A 289 -23.76 -0.23 28.90
C ASP A 289 -24.22 1.24 28.82
N GLU A 290 -24.00 1.98 29.90
CA GLU A 290 -24.43 3.39 30.05
C GLU A 290 -23.74 4.37 29.07
N ARG A 291 -22.63 3.97 28.47
CA ARG A 291 -21.96 4.76 27.43
C ARG A 291 -22.73 4.78 26.11
N ILE A 292 -23.72 3.92 25.97
CA ILE A 292 -24.50 3.76 24.73
C ILE A 292 -25.75 4.63 24.76
N ARG A 293 -25.97 5.33 23.67
CA ARG A 293 -27.20 6.07 23.37
C ARG A 293 -27.75 5.60 22.03
N THR A 294 -29.05 5.43 21.90
CA THR A 294 -29.71 4.97 20.67
C THR A 294 -30.48 6.08 19.97
N LEU A 295 -30.49 6.05 18.64
CA LEU A 295 -31.27 6.96 17.80
C LEU A 295 -31.86 6.19 16.62
N PHE A 296 -33.18 6.00 16.64
CA PHE A 296 -33.89 5.23 15.62
C PHE A 296 -34.68 6.16 14.71
N ASN A 297 -34.46 6.05 13.40
CA ASN A 297 -35.22 6.80 12.41
C ASN A 297 -36.59 6.18 12.17
N GLU A 298 -37.61 7.02 11.94
CA GLU A 298 -38.95 6.56 11.57
C GLU A 298 -39.06 6.14 10.10
N ALA A 299 -38.20 6.70 9.25
CA ALA A 299 -38.10 6.38 7.82
C ALA A 299 -36.62 6.28 7.41
N ASN A 300 -36.34 5.42 6.41
CA ASN A 300 -34.99 5.28 5.86
C ASN A 300 -34.56 6.57 5.14
N SER A 301 -33.40 7.10 5.49
CA SER A 301 -32.84 8.31 4.88
C SER A 301 -32.30 8.08 3.46
N GLY A 302 -32.00 6.83 3.11
CA GLY A 302 -31.43 6.44 1.82
C GLY A 302 -29.96 6.83 1.62
N SER A 303 -29.30 7.34 2.68
CA SER A 303 -27.90 7.79 2.59
C SER A 303 -27.13 7.55 3.89
N PRO A 304 -25.96 6.86 3.85
CA PRO A 304 -25.11 6.74 5.02
C PRO A 304 -24.60 8.11 5.49
N PHE A 305 -24.40 9.06 4.58
CA PHE A 305 -23.90 10.40 4.91
C PHE A 305 -24.90 11.22 5.72
N ALA A 306 -26.22 11.02 5.52
CA ALA A 306 -27.24 11.61 6.37
C ALA A 306 -27.14 11.08 7.81
N GLN A 307 -26.78 9.82 7.99
CA GLN A 307 -26.54 9.24 9.32
C GLN A 307 -25.23 9.79 9.94
N TRP A 308 -24.18 9.98 9.15
CA TRP A 308 -22.93 10.60 9.62
C TRP A 308 -23.20 12.01 10.16
N GLU A 309 -23.91 12.83 9.39
CA GLU A 309 -24.29 14.19 9.80
C GLU A 309 -25.11 14.20 11.10
N LYS A 310 -26.14 13.36 11.14
CA LYS A 310 -27.02 13.24 12.30
C LYS A 310 -26.26 12.79 13.54
N GLY A 311 -25.38 11.79 13.39
CA GLY A 311 -24.51 11.30 14.46
C GLY A 311 -23.50 12.34 14.93
N ALA A 312 -22.84 13.05 14.01
CA ALA A 312 -21.87 14.08 14.35
C ALA A 312 -22.50 15.28 15.07
N ASN A 313 -23.72 15.67 14.68
CA ASN A 313 -24.49 16.71 15.38
C ASN A 313 -24.91 16.28 16.79
N TRP A 314 -25.03 14.98 17.05
CA TRP A 314 -25.39 14.43 18.36
C TRP A 314 -24.17 14.15 19.24
N ALA A 315 -22.98 14.05 18.64
CA ALA A 315 -21.70 13.77 19.27
C ALA A 315 -21.19 14.91 20.14
N GLN A 316 -20.64 14.58 21.33
CA GLN A 316 -20.09 15.52 22.30
C GLN A 316 -18.56 15.44 22.40
N GLY A 317 -17.94 14.41 21.82
CA GLY A 317 -16.52 14.15 21.90
C GLY A 317 -15.65 15.12 21.11
N LYS A 318 -14.39 15.26 21.54
CA LYS A 318 -13.35 15.96 20.78
C LYS A 318 -13.04 15.28 19.46
N TYR A 319 -13.21 13.97 19.42
CA TYR A 319 -12.93 13.12 18.28
C TYR A 319 -14.17 12.36 17.83
N LEU A 320 -14.27 12.11 16.53
CA LEU A 320 -15.30 11.28 15.90
C LEU A 320 -14.68 10.01 15.32
N TRP A 321 -15.28 8.87 15.61
CA TRP A 321 -15.07 7.61 14.94
C TRP A 321 -16.36 7.14 14.30
N ILE A 322 -16.42 7.15 12.96
CA ILE A 322 -17.55 6.58 12.23
C ILE A 322 -17.28 5.10 12.05
N ALA A 323 -18.04 4.30 12.77
CA ALA A 323 -17.83 2.88 12.96
C ALA A 323 -18.92 2.09 12.22
N GLU A 324 -18.76 1.88 10.90
CA GLU A 324 -19.73 1.18 10.04
C GLU A 324 -20.15 -0.17 10.66
N SER A 325 -21.45 -0.47 10.63
CA SER A 325 -22.07 -1.55 11.42
C SER A 325 -21.63 -2.96 11.05
N ASP A 326 -21.09 -3.17 9.83
CA ASP A 326 -20.64 -4.47 9.32
C ASP A 326 -19.14 -4.75 9.55
N ASP A 327 -18.36 -3.76 10.00
CA ASP A 327 -16.92 -3.88 10.29
C ASP A 327 -16.64 -4.25 11.76
N TYR A 328 -15.36 -4.38 12.12
CA TYR A 328 -14.89 -4.46 13.51
C TYR A 328 -13.42 -4.04 13.62
N ALA A 329 -12.94 -3.77 14.83
CA ALA A 329 -11.60 -3.24 15.08
C ALA A 329 -10.83 -4.03 16.15
N THR A 330 -9.49 -3.87 16.18
CA THR A 330 -8.65 -4.33 17.31
C THR A 330 -8.86 -3.44 18.53
N GLU A 331 -8.59 -3.96 19.71
CA GLU A 331 -8.83 -3.27 20.99
C GLU A 331 -7.92 -2.05 21.22
N ASP A 332 -6.78 -1.95 20.52
CA ASP A 332 -5.78 -0.89 20.66
C ASP A 332 -5.95 0.27 19.68
N MET A 333 -6.92 0.20 18.76
CA MET A 333 -7.04 1.17 17.66
C MET A 333 -7.30 2.59 18.19
N LEU A 334 -8.29 2.79 19.04
CA LEU A 334 -8.61 4.12 19.56
C LEU A 334 -7.48 4.71 20.39
N ALA A 335 -6.89 3.94 21.30
CA ALA A 335 -5.79 4.41 22.13
C ALA A 335 -4.60 4.92 21.30
N LEU A 336 -4.27 4.21 20.21
CA LEU A 336 -3.22 4.61 19.28
C LEU A 336 -3.58 5.88 18.52
N HIS A 337 -4.80 5.95 17.96
CA HIS A 337 -5.22 7.09 17.16
C HIS A 337 -5.36 8.36 18.00
N VAL A 338 -5.95 8.26 19.20
CA VAL A 338 -6.05 9.40 20.13
C VAL A 338 -4.66 9.90 20.51
N HIS A 339 -3.76 8.99 20.92
CA HIS A 339 -2.38 9.36 21.25
C HIS A 339 -1.69 10.11 20.10
N ALA A 340 -1.86 9.64 18.87
CA ALA A 340 -1.25 10.25 17.70
C ALA A 340 -1.81 11.66 17.44
N LEU A 341 -3.13 11.83 17.53
CA LEU A 341 -3.77 13.12 17.32
C LEU A 341 -3.46 14.11 18.46
N GLU A 342 -3.38 13.66 19.72
CA GLU A 342 -2.95 14.52 20.84
C GLU A 342 -1.48 14.92 20.76
N SER A 343 -0.65 14.09 20.12
CA SER A 343 0.78 14.37 19.93
C SER A 343 1.07 15.25 18.69
N ASN A 344 0.06 15.57 17.89
CA ASN A 344 0.21 16.38 16.67
C ASN A 344 -1.04 17.24 16.41
N ASP A 345 -1.01 18.47 16.88
CA ASP A 345 -2.13 19.42 16.75
C ASP A 345 -2.47 19.80 15.30
N ARG A 346 -1.53 19.60 14.37
CA ARG A 346 -1.76 19.84 12.94
C ARG A 346 -2.50 18.70 12.24
N ALA A 347 -2.50 17.51 12.84
CA ALA A 347 -3.18 16.37 12.25
C ALA A 347 -4.70 16.47 12.46
N VAL A 348 -5.45 16.34 11.38
CA VAL A 348 -6.93 16.42 11.39
C VAL A 348 -7.56 15.03 11.49
N LEU A 349 -6.85 14.01 11.03
CA LEU A 349 -7.27 12.61 11.15
C LEU A 349 -6.08 11.65 11.28
N ALA A 350 -6.34 10.52 11.91
CA ALA A 350 -5.46 9.35 11.95
C ALA A 350 -6.23 8.12 11.44
N TYR A 351 -5.58 7.28 10.63
CA TYR A 351 -6.21 6.04 10.18
C TYR A 351 -5.24 4.86 10.18
N SER A 352 -5.78 3.67 10.39
CA SER A 352 -5.04 2.42 10.31
C SER A 352 -5.35 1.66 9.03
N HIS A 353 -4.39 0.87 8.60
CA HIS A 353 -4.59 -0.11 7.55
C HIS A 353 -5.71 -1.08 7.91
N SER A 354 -6.37 -1.66 6.87
CA SER A 354 -7.48 -2.59 7.05
C SER A 354 -7.18 -3.95 6.44
N HIS A 355 -7.60 -5.01 7.14
CA HIS A 355 -7.79 -6.32 6.54
C HIS A 355 -9.16 -6.41 5.88
N MET A 356 -9.22 -6.97 4.67
CA MET A 356 -10.49 -7.38 4.08
C MET A 356 -10.87 -8.75 4.58
N VAL A 357 -12.12 -8.89 5.05
CA VAL A 357 -12.70 -10.16 5.51
C VAL A 357 -14.02 -10.43 4.80
N ASP A 358 -14.40 -11.72 4.71
CA ASP A 358 -15.71 -12.11 4.17
C ASP A 358 -16.84 -11.89 5.21
N GLU A 359 -18.07 -12.25 4.84
CA GLU A 359 -19.26 -12.16 5.69
C GLU A 359 -19.13 -12.94 7.02
N HIS A 360 -18.30 -13.98 7.05
CA HIS A 360 -18.03 -14.80 8.24
C HIS A 360 -16.82 -14.30 9.06
N GLY A 361 -16.12 -13.24 8.59
CA GLY A 361 -14.94 -12.69 9.22
C GLY A 361 -13.63 -13.42 8.86
N LYS A 362 -13.65 -14.29 7.83
CA LYS A 362 -12.46 -14.96 7.32
C LYS A 362 -11.64 -13.98 6.48
N PHE A 363 -10.33 -13.94 6.71
CA PHE A 363 -9.40 -13.11 5.95
C PHE A 363 -9.43 -13.42 4.45
N ILE A 364 -9.56 -12.39 3.64
CA ILE A 364 -9.50 -12.44 2.17
C ILE A 364 -8.13 -11.96 1.70
N ARG A 365 -7.75 -10.72 2.05
CA ARG A 365 -6.49 -10.07 1.66
C ARG A 365 -6.25 -8.78 2.44
N ASP A 366 -5.04 -8.25 2.35
CA ASP A 366 -4.72 -6.91 2.84
C ASP A 366 -5.15 -5.84 1.83
N PHE A 367 -5.72 -4.74 2.32
CA PHE A 367 -6.04 -3.59 1.47
C PHE A 367 -4.79 -2.96 0.83
N LYS A 368 -3.62 -3.18 1.40
CA LYS A 368 -2.33 -2.76 0.88
C LYS A 368 -2.04 -3.27 -0.55
N GLU A 369 -2.58 -4.43 -0.92
CA GLU A 369 -2.44 -4.98 -2.27
C GLU A 369 -3.09 -4.06 -3.31
N ASP A 370 -4.20 -3.40 -2.95
CA ASP A 370 -4.89 -2.45 -3.82
C ASP A 370 -4.04 -1.20 -4.09
N TYR A 371 -3.33 -0.68 -3.08
CA TYR A 371 -2.43 0.45 -3.28
C TYR A 371 -1.28 0.13 -4.25
N GLY A 372 -0.68 -1.06 -4.15
CA GLY A 372 0.33 -1.53 -5.09
C GLY A 372 -0.19 -1.58 -6.51
N PHE A 373 -1.44 -1.98 -6.66
CA PHE A 373 -2.12 -2.04 -7.94
C PHE A 373 -2.44 -0.63 -8.49
N ILE A 374 -3.03 0.25 -7.67
CA ILE A 374 -3.50 1.59 -8.08
C ILE A 374 -2.32 2.52 -8.37
N PHE A 375 -1.31 2.53 -7.51
CA PHE A 375 -0.20 3.48 -7.57
C PHE A 375 1.09 2.89 -8.16
N GLY A 376 1.10 1.58 -8.45
CA GLY A 376 2.30 0.87 -8.91
C GLY A 376 3.35 0.65 -7.81
N ASP A 377 3.15 1.21 -6.63
CA ASP A 377 4.02 1.12 -5.47
C ASP A 377 3.24 1.28 -4.16
N ALA A 378 3.21 0.21 -3.35
CA ALA A 378 2.58 0.20 -2.02
C ALA A 378 3.55 0.54 -0.89
N SER A 379 4.79 0.89 -1.17
CA SER A 379 5.83 1.07 -0.15
C SER A 379 5.53 2.17 0.85
N LYS A 380 4.82 3.22 0.41
CA LYS A 380 4.33 4.29 1.28
C LYS A 380 3.52 3.71 2.45
N TRP A 381 2.62 2.77 2.16
CA TRP A 381 1.72 2.14 3.13
C TRP A 381 2.30 0.92 3.85
N SER A 382 3.62 0.66 3.71
CA SER A 382 4.31 -0.42 4.42
C SER A 382 4.81 -0.03 5.81
N ARG A 383 4.67 1.23 6.19
CA ARG A 383 5.14 1.80 7.45
C ARG A 383 4.24 2.95 7.87
N ASP A 384 4.26 3.25 9.16
CA ASP A 384 3.59 4.42 9.70
C ASP A 384 4.19 5.70 9.12
N PHE A 385 3.34 6.68 8.85
CA PHE A 385 3.78 7.99 8.39
C PHE A 385 2.82 9.10 8.80
N THR A 386 3.37 10.31 8.87
CA THR A 386 2.61 11.56 8.92
C THR A 386 2.97 12.38 7.69
N CYS A 387 1.99 12.94 7.02
CA CYS A 387 2.23 13.80 5.86
C CYS A 387 1.25 14.97 5.81
N SER A 388 1.61 15.99 5.03
CA SER A 388 0.69 17.09 4.74
C SER A 388 -0.54 16.58 4.02
N GLY A 389 -1.73 16.89 4.55
CA GLY A 389 -2.99 16.53 3.92
C GLY A 389 -3.12 17.13 2.52
N LYS A 390 -2.74 18.40 2.34
CA LYS A 390 -2.74 19.05 1.02
C LYS A 390 -1.85 18.33 0.00
N GLU A 391 -0.66 17.88 0.43
CA GLU A 391 0.24 17.12 -0.47
C GLU A 391 -0.33 15.73 -0.79
N GLU A 392 -0.96 15.06 0.19
CA GLU A 392 -1.64 13.80 -0.02
C GLU A 392 -2.76 13.91 -1.06
N VAL A 393 -3.62 14.92 -0.91
CA VAL A 393 -4.70 15.18 -1.86
C VAL A 393 -4.15 15.49 -3.25
N ALA A 394 -3.17 16.38 -3.33
CA ALA A 394 -2.64 16.87 -4.61
C ALA A 394 -1.93 15.78 -5.43
N ARG A 395 -1.27 14.83 -4.79
CA ARG A 395 -0.35 13.89 -5.45
C ARG A 395 -0.77 12.43 -5.41
N THR A 396 -1.57 12.05 -4.43
CA THR A 396 -1.93 10.65 -4.21
C THR A 396 -3.44 10.45 -4.31
N MET A 397 -4.19 11.16 -3.47
CA MET A 397 -5.64 11.00 -3.38
C MET A 397 -6.36 11.46 -4.66
N VAL A 398 -5.77 12.34 -5.46
CA VAL A 398 -6.29 12.71 -6.79
C VAL A 398 -6.45 11.49 -7.72
N PHE A 399 -5.69 10.42 -7.55
CA PHE A 399 -5.78 9.21 -8.37
C PHE A 399 -6.76 8.17 -7.82
N SER A 400 -6.90 8.08 -6.51
CA SER A 400 -7.81 7.15 -5.83
C SER A 400 -7.95 7.51 -4.36
N ASN A 401 -9.08 7.13 -3.75
CA ASN A 401 -9.25 7.27 -2.30
C ASN A 401 -8.18 6.43 -1.56
N THR A 402 -7.33 7.11 -0.78
CA THR A 402 -6.27 6.46 0.01
C THR A 402 -6.74 6.06 1.42
N ILE A 403 -7.97 6.42 1.79
CA ILE A 403 -8.62 6.04 3.04
C ILE A 403 -9.74 5.05 2.71
N PRO A 404 -9.52 3.74 2.86
CA PRO A 404 -10.36 2.71 2.24
C PRO A 404 -11.77 2.63 2.83
N ASN A 405 -11.93 2.96 4.11
CA ASN A 405 -13.23 2.99 4.78
C ASN A 405 -13.21 3.88 6.03
N ALA A 406 -14.38 4.29 6.48
CA ALA A 406 -14.56 5.15 7.65
C ALA A 406 -14.20 4.46 8.97
N SER A 407 -14.41 3.15 9.06
CA SER A 407 -14.22 2.37 10.29
C SER A 407 -12.78 2.34 10.81
N GLY A 408 -11.81 2.61 9.93
CA GLY A 408 -10.39 2.69 10.30
C GLY A 408 -9.91 4.09 10.67
N VAL A 409 -10.79 5.10 10.69
CA VAL A 409 -10.45 6.53 10.81
C VAL A 409 -10.92 7.10 12.15
N LEU A 410 -10.04 7.82 12.83
CA LEU A 410 -10.40 8.75 13.91
C LEU A 410 -10.09 10.18 13.44
N MET A 411 -11.04 11.11 13.57
CA MET A 411 -10.91 12.49 13.10
C MET A 411 -11.27 13.49 14.20
N ARG A 412 -10.77 14.72 14.09
CA ARG A 412 -11.18 15.82 14.95
C ARG A 412 -12.61 16.23 14.63
N LYS A 413 -13.47 16.32 15.66
CA LYS A 413 -14.85 16.79 15.49
C LYS A 413 -14.88 18.21 14.93
N SER A 414 -14.02 19.12 15.43
CA SER A 414 -13.94 20.49 14.92
C SER A 414 -13.67 20.57 13.42
N THR A 415 -12.84 19.67 12.88
CA THR A 415 -12.58 19.62 11.42
C THR A 415 -13.78 19.07 10.65
N PHE A 416 -14.47 18.06 11.22
CA PHE A 416 -15.73 17.58 10.65
C PHE A 416 -16.78 18.70 10.60
N ASP A 417 -16.94 19.44 11.71
CA ASP A 417 -17.93 20.52 11.81
C ASP A 417 -17.63 21.66 10.82
N GLU A 418 -16.35 21.93 10.52
CA GLU A 418 -15.94 22.95 9.53
C GLU A 418 -16.24 22.52 8.09
N VAL A 419 -16.01 21.23 7.76
CA VAL A 419 -16.22 20.71 6.40
C VAL A 419 -17.68 20.33 6.15
N GLY A 420 -18.37 19.84 7.16
CA GLY A 420 -19.69 19.21 7.07
C GLY A 420 -19.63 17.77 6.55
N ALA A 421 -20.71 17.03 6.71
CA ALA A 421 -20.83 15.68 6.17
C ALA A 421 -20.84 15.69 4.63
N PRO A 422 -20.48 14.57 3.97
CA PRO A 422 -20.64 14.44 2.53
C PRO A 422 -22.09 14.69 2.11
N ALA A 423 -22.28 15.44 1.02
CA ALA A 423 -23.63 15.70 0.52
C ALA A 423 -24.34 14.37 0.14
N THR A 424 -25.60 14.24 0.50
CA THR A 424 -26.40 13.02 0.27
C THR A 424 -26.65 12.67 -1.19
N THR A 425 -26.32 13.61 -2.10
CA THR A 425 -26.34 13.41 -3.56
C THR A 425 -25.18 12.52 -4.05
N TRP A 426 -24.11 12.43 -3.27
CA TRP A 426 -23.01 11.50 -3.54
C TRP A 426 -23.37 10.11 -3.03
N ARG A 427 -23.20 9.09 -3.86
CA ARG A 427 -23.58 7.71 -3.52
C ARG A 427 -22.40 6.79 -3.31
N LEU A 428 -21.27 7.06 -3.97
CA LEU A 428 -20.14 6.14 -4.08
C LEU A 428 -18.81 6.71 -3.64
N ASN A 429 -18.54 7.98 -4.00
CA ASN A 429 -17.26 8.62 -3.78
C ASN A 429 -17.38 9.85 -2.85
N GLY A 430 -18.49 9.96 -2.11
CA GLY A 430 -18.72 11.08 -1.18
C GLY A 430 -17.71 11.08 -0.04
N ASP A 431 -17.33 9.92 0.48
CA ASP A 431 -16.27 9.74 1.47
C ASP A 431 -14.91 10.20 0.94
N TRP A 432 -14.58 9.90 -0.31
CA TRP A 432 -13.34 10.33 -0.95
C TRP A 432 -13.24 11.87 -1.01
N LEU A 433 -14.29 12.54 -1.49
CA LEU A 433 -14.32 14.00 -1.52
C LEU A 433 -14.26 14.59 -0.10
N PHE A 434 -14.97 14.01 0.84
CA PHE A 434 -14.98 14.42 2.24
C PHE A 434 -13.59 14.37 2.87
N TYR A 435 -12.87 13.26 2.73
CA TYR A 435 -11.51 13.16 3.23
C TYR A 435 -10.56 14.12 2.52
N ALA A 436 -10.74 14.35 1.21
CA ALA A 436 -9.96 15.36 0.50
C ALA A 436 -10.21 16.77 1.04
N GLN A 437 -11.43 17.11 1.46
CA GLN A 437 -11.77 18.38 2.10
C GLN A 437 -11.16 18.49 3.50
N LEU A 438 -11.30 17.47 4.35
CA LEU A 438 -10.67 17.43 5.69
C LEU A 438 -9.15 17.67 5.59
N LEU A 439 -8.49 17.00 4.65
CA LEU A 439 -7.05 17.08 4.45
C LEU A 439 -6.56 18.42 3.89
N GLN A 440 -7.45 19.30 3.42
CA GLN A 440 -7.08 20.69 3.14
C GLN A 440 -6.83 21.50 4.42
N LEU A 441 -7.36 21.04 5.56
CA LEU A 441 -7.29 21.75 6.85
C LEU A 441 -6.10 21.32 7.71
N GLY A 442 -5.49 20.15 7.45
CA GLY A 442 -4.36 19.71 8.26
C GLY A 442 -3.67 18.45 7.77
N ASP A 443 -2.84 17.88 8.63
CA ASP A 443 -2.00 16.73 8.33
C ASP A 443 -2.77 15.41 8.52
N LEU A 444 -2.24 14.36 7.89
CA LEU A 444 -2.71 12.97 7.93
C LEU A 444 -1.72 12.10 8.69
N ILE A 445 -2.21 11.23 9.58
CA ILE A 445 -1.42 10.18 10.24
C ILE A 445 -1.92 8.82 9.77
N PHE A 446 -1.01 7.95 9.35
CA PHE A 446 -1.29 6.59 8.91
C PHE A 446 -0.52 5.56 9.71
N PHE A 447 -1.19 4.46 10.08
CA PHE A 447 -0.60 3.29 10.72
C PHE A 447 -0.66 2.06 9.82
N ALA A 448 0.51 1.50 9.53
CA ALA A 448 0.67 0.39 8.59
C ALA A 448 0.20 -0.96 9.13
N THR A 449 0.18 -1.13 10.46
CA THR A 449 -0.37 -2.34 11.09
C THR A 449 -1.90 -2.30 10.99
N PRO A 450 -2.53 -3.30 10.37
CA PRO A 450 -3.99 -3.35 10.27
C PRO A 450 -4.63 -3.41 11.66
N ARG A 451 -5.58 -2.50 11.91
CA ARG A 451 -6.38 -2.45 13.14
C ARG A 451 -7.87 -2.42 12.89
N ASN A 452 -8.26 -2.37 11.63
CA ASN A 452 -9.63 -2.43 11.22
C ASN A 452 -9.85 -3.65 10.30
N PHE A 453 -11.00 -4.27 10.40
CA PHE A 453 -11.44 -5.40 9.59
C PHE A 453 -12.63 -4.95 8.76
N PHE A 454 -12.37 -4.67 7.50
CA PHE A 454 -13.34 -4.24 6.51
C PHE A 454 -14.04 -5.46 5.92
N ARG A 455 -15.36 -5.55 6.12
CA ARG A 455 -16.15 -6.69 5.64
C ARG A 455 -16.56 -6.50 4.18
N PHE A 456 -16.27 -7.50 3.39
CA PHE A 456 -16.69 -7.57 2.00
C PHE A 456 -17.80 -8.62 1.85
N HIS A 457 -18.98 -8.17 1.44
CA HIS A 457 -20.09 -9.06 1.11
C HIS A 457 -20.68 -8.69 -0.27
N THR A 458 -21.24 -9.70 -0.95
CA THR A 458 -21.67 -9.60 -2.35
C THR A 458 -22.86 -8.66 -2.59
N GLN A 459 -23.54 -8.24 -1.53
CA GLN A 459 -24.70 -7.34 -1.59
C GLN A 459 -24.37 -5.86 -1.36
N THR A 460 -23.10 -5.48 -1.28
CA THR A 460 -22.70 -4.08 -1.07
C THR A 460 -23.21 -3.20 -2.21
N GLN A 461 -23.61 -1.97 -1.89
CA GLN A 461 -23.96 -0.95 -2.90
C GLN A 461 -22.82 -0.76 -3.91
N ARG A 462 -21.57 -0.91 -3.49
CA ARG A 462 -20.38 -0.80 -4.33
C ARG A 462 -20.35 -1.82 -5.46
N SER A 463 -20.75 -3.07 -5.22
CA SER A 463 -20.82 -4.09 -6.28
C SER A 463 -21.91 -3.80 -7.33
N ARG A 464 -23.00 -3.15 -6.93
CA ARG A 464 -24.05 -2.69 -7.85
C ARG A 464 -23.64 -1.45 -8.64
N ALA A 465 -22.86 -0.61 -8.02
CA ALA A 465 -22.49 0.71 -8.53
C ALA A 465 -21.30 0.68 -9.50
N ILE A 466 -20.44 -0.32 -9.44
CA ILE A 466 -19.41 -0.55 -10.50
C ILE A 466 -20.08 -0.82 -11.86
N ALA A 467 -21.31 -1.35 -11.85
CA ALA A 467 -22.14 -1.52 -13.05
C ALA A 467 -22.85 -0.23 -13.48
N SER A 468 -22.85 0.82 -12.66
CA SER A 468 -23.48 2.11 -12.97
C SER A 468 -22.43 3.12 -13.39
N TYR A 469 -22.79 4.03 -14.31
CA TYR A 469 -21.92 5.13 -14.75
C TYR A 469 -21.76 6.21 -13.68
N GLU A 470 -22.53 6.16 -12.61
CA GLU A 470 -22.56 7.12 -11.49
C GLU A 470 -21.16 7.32 -10.88
N ALA A 471 -20.39 6.23 -10.71
CA ALA A 471 -19.03 6.32 -10.19
C ALA A 471 -18.13 7.23 -11.04
N PHE A 472 -18.24 7.15 -12.36
CA PHE A 472 -17.45 8.00 -13.26
C PHE A 472 -17.93 9.45 -13.25
N ASP A 473 -19.25 9.67 -13.15
CA ASP A 473 -19.83 11.01 -13.07
C ASP A 473 -19.42 11.71 -11.78
N GLU A 474 -19.45 11.00 -10.66
CA GLU A 474 -18.98 11.53 -9.37
C GLU A 474 -17.49 11.85 -9.39
N ILE A 475 -16.64 10.97 -9.95
CA ILE A 475 -15.20 11.23 -10.05
C ILE A 475 -14.92 12.45 -10.95
N LEU A 476 -15.65 12.59 -12.06
CA LEU A 476 -15.50 13.76 -12.94
C LEU A 476 -15.93 15.06 -12.24
N ALA A 477 -17.05 15.01 -11.50
CA ALA A 477 -17.51 16.14 -10.69
C ALA A 477 -16.48 16.51 -9.59
N MET A 478 -15.91 15.51 -8.93
CA MET A 478 -14.84 15.72 -7.95
C MET A 478 -13.58 16.33 -8.59
N TYR A 479 -13.18 15.89 -9.78
CA TYR A 479 -12.05 16.49 -10.49
C TYR A 479 -12.30 17.94 -10.88
N GLN A 480 -13.56 18.33 -11.15
CA GLN A 480 -13.91 19.72 -11.37
C GLN A 480 -13.69 20.54 -10.08
N ILE A 481 -14.09 20.00 -8.91
CA ILE A 481 -13.82 20.65 -7.62
C ILE A 481 -12.32 20.79 -7.36
N PHE A 482 -11.51 19.77 -7.68
CA PHE A 482 -10.05 19.83 -7.51
C PHE A 482 -9.42 20.90 -8.39
N GLU A 483 -9.92 21.07 -9.61
CA GLU A 483 -9.48 22.10 -10.56
C GLU A 483 -9.89 23.52 -10.09
N ASP A 484 -11.16 23.73 -9.79
CA ASP A 484 -11.71 25.01 -9.35
C ASP A 484 -11.06 25.49 -8.04
N ARG A 485 -10.74 24.57 -7.14
CA ARG A 485 -10.08 24.85 -5.87
C ARG A 485 -8.55 24.82 -5.93
N GLN A 486 -7.97 24.51 -7.08
CA GLN A 486 -6.52 24.38 -7.29
C GLN A 486 -5.84 23.43 -6.29
N TRP A 487 -6.50 22.32 -5.94
CA TRP A 487 -5.98 21.33 -4.99
C TRP A 487 -4.87 20.46 -5.58
N THR A 488 -4.69 20.45 -6.88
CA THR A 488 -3.60 19.75 -7.59
C THR A 488 -3.20 20.55 -8.83
N THR A 489 -2.08 20.16 -9.46
CA THR A 489 -1.65 20.82 -10.69
C THR A 489 -2.41 20.31 -11.92
N PRO A 490 -2.53 21.13 -12.99
CA PRO A 490 -3.19 20.70 -14.24
C PRO A 490 -2.59 19.41 -14.82
N GLU A 491 -1.27 19.23 -14.74
CA GLU A 491 -0.57 18.04 -15.28
C GLU A 491 -0.94 16.77 -14.50
N ILE A 492 -0.98 16.85 -13.17
CA ILE A 492 -1.37 15.74 -12.31
C ILE A 492 -2.84 15.41 -12.55
N LEU A 493 -3.72 16.40 -12.61
CA LEU A 493 -5.14 16.21 -12.87
C LEU A 493 -5.39 15.60 -14.26
N ALA A 494 -4.67 16.02 -15.28
CA ALA A 494 -4.73 15.42 -16.61
C ALA A 494 -4.30 13.94 -16.58
N SER A 495 -3.28 13.61 -15.80
CA SER A 495 -2.84 12.22 -15.60
C SER A 495 -3.91 11.39 -14.89
N ALA A 496 -4.55 11.92 -13.83
CA ALA A 496 -5.62 11.26 -13.10
C ALA A 496 -6.86 11.03 -14.00
N ARG A 497 -7.28 12.05 -14.77
CA ARG A 497 -8.33 11.91 -15.79
C ARG A 497 -7.99 10.83 -16.83
N GLY A 498 -6.72 10.75 -17.25
CA GLY A 498 -6.23 9.70 -18.14
C GLY A 498 -6.32 8.30 -17.54
N GLN A 499 -6.06 8.14 -16.25
CA GLN A 499 -6.19 6.86 -15.53
C GLN A 499 -7.65 6.42 -15.44
N VAL A 500 -8.56 7.32 -15.08
CA VAL A 500 -10.00 7.04 -15.02
C VAL A 500 -10.55 6.70 -16.41
N ALA A 501 -10.08 7.37 -17.46
CA ALA A 501 -10.43 7.04 -18.84
C ALA A 501 -10.05 5.59 -19.19
N MET A 502 -8.87 5.13 -18.75
CA MET A 502 -8.45 3.74 -18.96
C MET A 502 -9.26 2.75 -18.12
N TRP A 503 -9.60 3.11 -16.86
CA TRP A 503 -10.50 2.31 -16.04
C TRP A 503 -11.88 2.15 -16.69
N TRP A 504 -12.50 3.25 -17.15
CA TRP A 504 -13.73 3.19 -17.91
C TRP A 504 -13.60 2.30 -19.16
N ALA A 505 -12.56 2.50 -19.98
CA ALA A 505 -12.37 1.78 -21.23
C ALA A 505 -12.23 0.26 -21.03
N GLY A 506 -11.66 -0.19 -19.92
CA GLY A 506 -11.58 -1.61 -19.56
C GLY A 506 -12.93 -2.24 -19.23
N ASN A 507 -13.84 -1.45 -18.69
CA ASN A 507 -15.15 -1.92 -18.27
C ASN A 507 -16.23 -1.80 -19.36
N VAL A 508 -16.01 -0.97 -20.37
CA VAL A 508 -16.98 -0.66 -21.45
C VAL A 508 -17.62 -1.89 -22.10
N PHE A 509 -16.82 -2.93 -22.33
CA PHE A 509 -17.27 -4.17 -22.97
C PHE A 509 -17.70 -5.26 -21.98
N SER A 510 -17.64 -5.00 -20.69
CA SER A 510 -18.09 -5.94 -19.64
C SER A 510 -19.56 -5.75 -19.28
N MET A 511 -20.14 -4.63 -19.69
CA MET A 511 -21.54 -4.28 -19.43
C MET A 511 -22.47 -4.89 -20.46
N ARG A 512 -23.69 -5.26 -20.05
CA ARG A 512 -24.75 -5.69 -20.98
C ARG A 512 -25.22 -4.48 -21.80
N TRP A 513 -25.10 -4.56 -23.12
CA TRP A 513 -25.43 -3.47 -24.02
C TRP A 513 -26.95 -3.22 -24.05
N THR A 514 -27.34 -2.03 -23.61
CA THR A 514 -28.68 -1.46 -23.76
C THR A 514 -28.54 -0.08 -24.40
N PHE A 515 -29.63 0.52 -24.85
CA PHE A 515 -29.60 1.87 -25.43
C PHE A 515 -29.01 2.91 -24.46
N ASN A 516 -29.37 2.83 -23.16
CA ASN A 516 -28.83 3.72 -22.13
C ASN A 516 -27.32 3.51 -21.91
N VAL A 517 -26.86 2.25 -21.89
CA VAL A 517 -25.43 1.90 -21.79
C VAL A 517 -24.66 2.45 -22.97
N LEU A 518 -25.18 2.33 -24.19
CA LEU A 518 -24.56 2.89 -25.39
C LEU A 518 -24.45 4.42 -25.31
N ARG A 519 -25.55 5.11 -24.95
CA ARG A 519 -25.60 6.57 -24.81
C ARG A 519 -24.58 7.08 -23.80
N ASN A 520 -24.51 6.45 -22.62
CA ASN A 520 -23.57 6.83 -21.56
C ASN A 520 -22.12 6.57 -21.96
N ASN A 521 -21.83 5.44 -22.60
CA ASN A 521 -20.48 5.16 -23.12
C ASN A 521 -20.05 6.17 -24.19
N LEU A 522 -20.95 6.59 -25.09
CA LEU A 522 -20.65 7.63 -26.07
C LEU A 522 -20.36 8.99 -25.40
N ARG A 523 -21.12 9.34 -24.35
CA ARG A 523 -20.89 10.54 -23.56
C ARG A 523 -19.51 10.49 -22.90
N LEU A 524 -19.20 9.44 -22.15
CA LEU A 524 -17.92 9.27 -21.46
C LEU A 524 -16.75 9.20 -22.46
N TYR A 525 -16.93 8.55 -23.61
CA TYR A 525 -15.91 8.56 -24.66
C TYR A 525 -15.60 9.98 -25.14
N ARG A 526 -16.62 10.82 -25.37
CA ARG A 526 -16.41 12.23 -25.77
C ARG A 526 -15.65 13.01 -24.71
N THR A 527 -15.91 12.77 -23.43
CA THR A 527 -15.20 13.38 -22.31
C THR A 527 -13.76 12.89 -22.22
N PHE A 528 -13.53 11.58 -22.31
CA PHE A 528 -12.20 11.01 -22.04
C PHE A 528 -11.23 11.04 -23.21
N ARG A 529 -11.70 11.14 -24.47
CA ARG A 529 -10.83 11.12 -25.65
C ARG A 529 -9.77 12.23 -25.66
N SER A 530 -10.07 13.38 -25.07
CA SER A 530 -9.13 14.49 -24.92
C SER A 530 -8.10 14.29 -23.82
N HIS A 531 -8.38 13.42 -22.85
CA HIS A 531 -7.52 13.20 -21.68
C HIS A 531 -6.57 12.00 -21.83
N ARG A 532 -6.76 11.16 -22.86
CA ARG A 532 -5.91 9.98 -23.07
C ARG A 532 -5.62 9.73 -24.54
N ALA A 533 -4.39 10.03 -24.94
CA ALA A 533 -3.92 9.67 -26.30
C ALA A 533 -4.00 8.14 -26.51
N GLY A 534 -4.46 7.72 -27.69
CA GLY A 534 -4.61 6.31 -28.03
C GLY A 534 -5.82 5.59 -27.44
N LEU A 535 -6.73 6.28 -26.72
CA LEU A 535 -7.94 5.69 -26.14
C LEU A 535 -8.81 5.01 -27.20
N SER A 536 -9.01 5.65 -28.37
CA SER A 536 -9.78 5.08 -29.49
C SER A 536 -9.16 3.78 -30.01
N LEU A 537 -7.84 3.75 -30.16
CA LEU A 537 -7.11 2.55 -30.59
C LEU A 537 -7.20 1.42 -29.54
N TYR A 538 -7.15 1.77 -28.27
CA TYR A 538 -7.34 0.82 -27.17
C TYR A 538 -8.73 0.20 -27.20
N LEU A 539 -9.79 1.02 -27.33
CA LEU A 539 -11.18 0.55 -27.43
C LEU A 539 -11.38 -0.34 -28.66
N PHE A 540 -10.86 0.07 -29.82
CA PHE A 540 -10.93 -0.74 -31.06
C PHE A 540 -10.28 -2.11 -30.86
N LYS A 541 -9.05 -2.15 -30.32
CA LYS A 541 -8.35 -3.41 -30.02
C LYS A 541 -9.13 -4.27 -29.01
N SER A 542 -9.70 -3.67 -27.97
CA SER A 542 -10.49 -4.38 -26.96
C SER A 542 -11.79 -4.96 -27.54
N ALA A 543 -12.46 -4.23 -28.43
CA ALA A 543 -13.64 -4.70 -29.15
C ALA A 543 -13.30 -5.90 -30.05
N LEU A 544 -12.19 -5.81 -30.80
CA LEU A 544 -11.74 -6.89 -31.69
C LEU A 544 -11.45 -8.18 -30.89
N ILE A 545 -10.78 -8.09 -29.74
CA ILE A 545 -10.48 -9.26 -28.89
C ILE A 545 -11.76 -9.89 -28.35
N LYS A 546 -12.70 -9.08 -27.88
CA LYS A 546 -13.95 -9.62 -27.31
C LYS A 546 -14.88 -10.21 -28.38
N SER A 547 -14.94 -9.60 -29.58
CA SER A 547 -15.72 -10.14 -30.70
C SER A 547 -15.15 -11.47 -31.24
N THR A 548 -13.81 -11.59 -31.25
CA THR A 548 -13.13 -12.84 -31.66
C THR A 548 -13.13 -13.89 -30.56
N GLY A 549 -13.23 -13.49 -29.30
CA GLY A 549 -13.21 -14.40 -28.14
C GLY A 549 -14.34 -15.44 -28.11
N GLY A 550 -15.52 -15.11 -28.60
CA GLY A 550 -16.64 -16.03 -28.79
C GLY A 550 -16.35 -17.09 -29.85
N PHE A 551 -15.83 -16.67 -31.00
CA PHE A 551 -15.46 -17.53 -32.13
C PHE A 551 -14.31 -18.49 -31.78
N ILE A 552 -13.34 -18.00 -31.05
CA ILE A 552 -12.17 -18.74 -30.56
C ILE A 552 -12.53 -19.79 -29.52
N LYS A 553 -13.53 -19.52 -28.66
CA LYS A 553 -14.05 -20.49 -27.69
C LYS A 553 -14.70 -21.69 -28.40
N THR A 554 -15.40 -21.43 -29.50
CA THR A 554 -16.07 -22.42 -30.33
C THR A 554 -15.06 -23.30 -31.10
N LEU A 555 -13.91 -22.74 -31.48
CA LEU A 555 -12.85 -23.44 -32.24
C LEU A 555 -11.79 -24.13 -31.35
N GLY A 556 -11.94 -24.14 -30.01
CA GLY A 556 -10.95 -24.75 -29.10
C GLY A 556 -9.62 -24.00 -28.98
N LEU A 557 -9.48 -22.85 -29.64
CA LEU A 557 -8.23 -22.07 -29.71
C LEU A 557 -8.00 -21.14 -28.52
N LYS A 558 -8.60 -21.46 -27.35
CA LYS A 558 -8.53 -20.64 -26.13
C LYS A 558 -7.11 -20.36 -25.63
N LYS A 559 -6.21 -21.37 -25.69
CA LYS A 559 -4.81 -21.24 -25.24
C LYS A 559 -3.96 -20.32 -26.15
N PRO A 560 -3.90 -20.54 -27.47
CA PRO A 560 -3.07 -19.70 -28.35
C PRO A 560 -3.53 -18.24 -28.40
N VAL A 561 -4.84 -18.00 -28.35
CA VAL A 561 -5.37 -16.62 -28.38
C VAL A 561 -5.22 -15.90 -27.06
N LYS A 562 -5.32 -16.59 -25.94
CA LYS A 562 -4.97 -16.02 -24.62
C LYS A 562 -3.49 -15.61 -24.59
N GLN A 563 -2.62 -16.37 -25.23
CA GLN A 563 -1.21 -16.02 -25.41
C GLN A 563 -1.01 -14.84 -26.38
N LEU A 564 -1.76 -14.78 -27.47
CA LEU A 564 -1.70 -13.67 -28.41
C LEU A 564 -2.30 -12.39 -27.81
N ALA A 565 -3.41 -12.50 -27.09
CA ALA A 565 -4.01 -11.39 -26.34
C ALA A 565 -3.07 -10.87 -25.25
N ALA A 566 -2.40 -11.75 -24.51
CA ALA A 566 -1.38 -11.37 -23.52
C ALA A 566 -0.16 -10.68 -24.16
N LYS A 567 0.16 -10.99 -25.42
CA LYS A 567 1.21 -10.31 -26.20
C LYS A 567 0.80 -8.94 -26.71
N LEU A 568 -0.47 -8.78 -27.08
CA LEU A 568 -1.01 -7.53 -27.65
C LEU A 568 -1.49 -6.54 -26.59
N PHE A 569 -1.82 -7.04 -25.40
CA PHE A 569 -2.30 -6.27 -24.26
C PHE A 569 -1.52 -6.68 -23.02
N PRO A 570 -0.43 -6.01 -22.68
CA PRO A 570 0.15 -6.16 -21.36
C PRO A 570 -0.94 -5.86 -20.33
N LYS A 571 -1.04 -6.72 -19.31
CA LYS A 571 -1.91 -6.53 -18.15
C LYS A 571 -1.47 -5.27 -17.39
N THR A 572 -1.79 -4.13 -17.95
CA THR A 572 -1.63 -2.85 -17.28
C THR A 572 -3.02 -2.33 -16.96
N PHE A 573 -3.30 -2.27 -15.67
CA PHE A 573 -4.39 -1.53 -15.08
C PHE A 573 -5.81 -2.12 -15.24
N PHE A 574 -6.13 -3.17 -14.46
CA PHE A 574 -7.49 -3.32 -13.98
C PHE A 574 -7.50 -3.98 -12.61
N PRO A 575 -7.98 -3.29 -11.54
CA PRO A 575 -8.55 -3.95 -10.39
C PRO A 575 -9.95 -4.42 -10.80
N TYR A 576 -10.18 -5.72 -10.67
CA TYR A 576 -11.46 -6.47 -10.75
C TYR A 576 -11.90 -6.96 -12.11
#